data_0c87ce853bbe32b3f67b9ad12734dd8b
#
_entry.id   0c87ce853bbe32b3f67b9ad12734dd8b
#
_cell.length_a   1.000
_cell.length_b   1.000
_cell.length_c   1.000
_cell.angle_alpha   90.00
_cell.angle_beta   90.00
_cell.angle_gamma   90.00
#
_symmetry.space_group_name_H-M   'P 1'
#
loop_
_entity.id
_entity.type
_entity.pdbx_description
1 polymer ?
#
loop_
_entity_poly.entity_id
_entity_poly.type
_entity_poly.pdbx_seq_one_letter_code
_entity_poly.pdbx_strand_id
1 'polypeptide(L)'
;MKDGLEMLCGLGGRGREREKRARMGLIKAAIGDAVLTFMWVFCASTLGAVTSIIASASGVQGMATLFITTVLVFILLLVFGIIGDALGGASFNPTGTAAFYAADASSDSLFSMALRFPAQAAGAVSGALAIAEVMPMQYKHMLGGTSLKVDLHIGAAAEGVLENIIVMEDLPSENQQTSIHVKQSEGNVFKNVLGPRIPVVKTWLLAMSTVALVVTGSNYTGPSMNPANEPLAGHM
;
A
#
# COMPACT_ATOMS: atom_id res chain seq x y z
N MET A 1 45.59 14.38 28.81
CA MET A 1 45.58 13.20 27.89
C MET A 1 44.48 12.19 28.20
N LYS A 2 44.02 12.05 29.46
CA LYS A 2 42.88 11.17 29.83
C LYS A 2 41.55 11.69 29.35
N ASP A 3 41.30 12.99 29.42
CA ASP A 3 40.02 13.60 29.04
C ASP A 3 39.67 13.47 27.52
N GLY A 4 40.68 13.48 26.66
CA GLY A 4 40.51 13.27 25.23
C GLY A 4 40.13 11.83 24.86
N LEU A 5 40.60 10.86 25.64
CA LEU A 5 40.32 9.43 25.41
C LEU A 5 38.90 9.07 25.85
N GLU A 6 38.40 9.65 26.95
CA GLU A 6 37.00 9.48 27.41
C GLU A 6 36.01 10.13 26.46
N MET A 7 36.35 11.30 25.91
CA MET A 7 35.53 11.97 24.91
C MET A 7 35.39 11.18 23.60
N LEU A 8 36.47 10.58 23.10
CA LEU A 8 36.49 9.71 21.93
C LEU A 8 35.71 8.40 22.17
N CYS A 9 35.81 7.81 23.36
CA CYS A 9 35.09 6.60 23.74
C CYS A 9 33.58 6.87 23.85
N GLY A 10 33.16 8.04 24.36
CA GLY A 10 31.76 8.48 24.45
C GLY A 10 31.12 8.79 23.08
N LEU A 11 31.91 9.30 22.13
CA LEU A 11 31.46 9.53 20.75
C LEU A 11 31.22 8.21 20.00
N GLY A 12 32.13 7.23 20.18
CA GLY A 12 31.96 5.90 19.56
C GLY A 12 30.81 5.09 20.14
N GLY A 13 30.46 5.27 21.43
CA GLY A 13 29.31 4.66 22.07
C GLY A 13 27.97 5.20 21.52
N ARG A 14 27.87 6.52 21.42
CA ARG A 14 26.68 7.18 20.87
C ARG A 14 26.43 6.87 19.39
N GLY A 15 27.47 6.73 18.60
CA GLY A 15 27.38 6.32 17.18
C GLY A 15 26.79 4.91 17.04
N ARG A 16 27.28 3.94 17.80
CA ARG A 16 26.79 2.56 17.81
C ARG A 16 25.32 2.44 18.29
N GLU A 17 24.94 3.23 19.27
CA GLU A 17 23.56 3.24 19.74
C GLU A 17 22.58 3.83 18.70
N ARG A 18 22.98 4.89 18.02
CA ARG A 18 22.20 5.45 16.89
C ARG A 18 22.03 4.45 15.76
N GLU A 19 23.10 3.77 15.38
CA GLU A 19 23.06 2.73 14.33
C GLU A 19 22.15 1.55 14.71
N LYS A 20 22.23 1.07 15.95
CA LYS A 20 21.33 0.03 16.46
C LYS A 20 19.86 0.45 16.44
N ARG A 21 19.56 1.70 16.82
CA ARG A 21 18.17 2.24 16.79
C ARG A 21 17.68 2.36 15.36
N ALA A 22 18.50 2.82 14.42
CA ALA A 22 18.15 2.92 13.01
C ALA A 22 17.86 1.54 12.41
N ARG A 23 18.73 0.54 12.66
CA ARG A 23 18.52 -0.85 12.22
C ARG A 23 17.24 -1.46 12.80
N MET A 24 16.97 -1.22 14.07
CA MET A 24 15.77 -1.71 14.75
C MET A 24 14.49 -1.06 14.19
N GLY A 25 14.54 0.24 13.87
CA GLY A 25 13.46 0.94 13.20
C GLY A 25 13.17 0.36 11.82
N LEU A 26 14.20 0.08 11.04
CA LEU A 26 14.11 -0.50 9.71
C LEU A 26 13.50 -1.92 9.72
N ILE A 27 13.93 -2.78 10.63
CA ILE A 27 13.37 -4.13 10.79
C ILE A 27 11.89 -4.06 11.18
N LYS A 28 11.52 -3.16 12.11
CA LYS A 28 10.13 -2.95 12.50
C LYS A 28 9.27 -2.50 11.32
N ALA A 29 9.76 -1.58 10.48
CA ALA A 29 9.08 -1.13 9.28
C ALA A 29 8.87 -2.30 8.30
N ALA A 30 9.89 -3.11 8.04
CA ALA A 30 9.77 -4.25 7.15
C ALA A 30 8.79 -5.32 7.68
N ILE A 31 8.79 -5.59 8.98
CA ILE A 31 7.80 -6.49 9.58
C ILE A 31 6.39 -5.90 9.48
N GLY A 32 6.23 -4.60 9.76
CA GLY A 32 4.96 -3.90 9.60
C GLY A 32 4.43 -3.99 8.17
N ASP A 33 5.30 -3.77 7.18
CA ASP A 33 4.98 -3.91 5.76
C ASP A 33 4.54 -5.33 5.42
N ALA A 34 5.26 -6.36 5.88
CA ALA A 34 4.91 -7.75 5.62
C ALA A 34 3.52 -8.09 6.20
N VAL A 35 3.26 -7.71 7.44
CA VAL A 35 1.97 -7.96 8.10
C VAL A 35 0.85 -7.21 7.41
N LEU A 36 1.07 -5.91 7.11
CA LEU A 36 0.06 -5.08 6.48
C LEU A 36 -0.27 -5.59 5.06
N THR A 37 0.75 -5.97 4.28
CA THR A 37 0.58 -6.53 2.94
C THR A 37 -0.11 -7.89 2.97
N PHE A 38 0.22 -8.75 3.92
CA PHE A 38 -0.50 -10.01 4.15
C PHE A 38 -1.99 -9.76 4.36
N MET A 39 -2.34 -8.87 5.28
CA MET A 39 -3.73 -8.53 5.58
C MET A 39 -4.43 -7.89 4.38
N TRP A 40 -3.72 -7.01 3.66
CA TRP A 40 -4.24 -6.35 2.46
C TRP A 40 -4.62 -7.36 1.40
N VAL A 41 -3.71 -8.24 0.99
CA VAL A 41 -3.95 -9.25 -0.06
C VAL A 41 -5.09 -10.19 0.37
N PHE A 42 -5.09 -10.63 1.63
CA PHE A 42 -6.16 -11.46 2.17
C PHE A 42 -7.53 -10.78 2.05
N CYS A 43 -7.66 -9.52 2.49
CA CYS A 43 -8.92 -8.79 2.45
C CYS A 43 -9.31 -8.36 1.02
N ALA A 44 -8.36 -7.83 0.24
CA ALA A 44 -8.63 -7.36 -1.12
C ALA A 44 -9.14 -8.50 -2.02
N SER A 45 -8.59 -9.70 -1.87
CA SER A 45 -9.04 -10.88 -2.62
C SER A 45 -10.49 -11.30 -2.31
N THR A 46 -11.04 -10.89 -1.17
CA THR A 46 -12.44 -11.19 -0.81
C THR A 46 -13.44 -10.19 -1.40
N LEU A 47 -12.99 -9.05 -1.93
CA LEU A 47 -13.86 -7.95 -2.38
C LEU A 47 -14.90 -8.40 -3.40
N GLY A 48 -14.51 -9.22 -4.38
CA GLY A 48 -15.43 -9.74 -5.39
C GLY A 48 -16.55 -10.59 -4.78
N ALA A 49 -16.21 -11.51 -3.88
CA ALA A 49 -17.17 -12.36 -3.21
C ALA A 49 -18.11 -11.55 -2.30
N VAL A 50 -17.57 -10.63 -1.50
CA VAL A 50 -18.37 -9.75 -0.62
C VAL A 50 -19.31 -8.86 -1.43
N THR A 51 -18.81 -8.26 -2.51
CA THR A 51 -19.66 -7.47 -3.43
C THR A 51 -20.80 -8.30 -3.99
N SER A 52 -20.53 -9.52 -4.46
CA SER A 52 -21.54 -10.43 -5.01
C SER A 52 -22.61 -10.80 -3.97
N ILE A 53 -22.20 -11.10 -2.73
CA ILE A 53 -23.14 -11.41 -1.64
C ILE A 53 -24.04 -10.21 -1.34
N ILE A 54 -23.47 -9.01 -1.19
CA ILE A 54 -24.25 -7.80 -0.89
C ILE A 54 -25.20 -7.45 -2.05
N ALA A 55 -24.70 -7.50 -3.29
CA ALA A 55 -25.51 -7.21 -4.48
C ALA A 55 -26.68 -8.19 -4.60
N SER A 56 -26.44 -9.49 -4.39
CA SER A 56 -27.49 -10.52 -4.42
C SER A 56 -28.52 -10.31 -3.31
N ALA A 57 -28.07 -10.02 -2.09
CA ALA A 57 -28.95 -9.77 -0.94
C ALA A 57 -29.81 -8.50 -1.14
N SER A 58 -29.27 -7.49 -1.82
CA SER A 58 -29.95 -6.22 -2.11
C SER A 58 -30.77 -6.26 -3.39
N GLY A 59 -30.67 -7.32 -4.20
CA GLY A 59 -31.35 -7.45 -5.48
C GLY A 59 -30.88 -6.45 -6.54
N VAL A 60 -29.62 -5.95 -6.45
CA VAL A 60 -29.08 -4.92 -7.35
C VAL A 60 -28.06 -5.52 -8.33
N GLN A 61 -27.94 -4.90 -9.50
CA GLN A 61 -27.04 -5.32 -10.58
C GLN A 61 -26.43 -4.10 -11.30
N GLY A 62 -25.44 -4.35 -12.16
CA GLY A 62 -24.84 -3.34 -13.02
C GLY A 62 -24.13 -2.23 -12.23
N MET A 63 -24.47 -0.97 -12.50
CA MET A 63 -23.81 0.19 -11.89
C MET A 63 -23.95 0.23 -10.36
N ALA A 64 -25.05 -0.29 -9.80
CA ALA A 64 -25.21 -0.37 -8.35
C ALA A 64 -24.21 -1.34 -7.71
N THR A 65 -23.86 -2.43 -8.38
CA THR A 65 -22.81 -3.36 -7.94
C THR A 65 -21.44 -2.68 -7.93
N LEU A 66 -21.12 -1.89 -8.96
CA LEU A 66 -19.88 -1.11 -8.99
C LEU A 66 -19.80 -0.09 -7.85
N PHE A 67 -20.92 0.55 -7.52
CA PHE A 67 -20.98 1.45 -6.38
C PHE A 67 -20.70 0.72 -5.05
N ILE A 68 -21.27 -0.47 -4.85
CA ILE A 68 -20.97 -1.32 -3.68
C ILE A 68 -19.47 -1.62 -3.62
N THR A 69 -18.88 -2.04 -4.74
CA THR A 69 -17.42 -2.29 -4.81
C THR A 69 -16.61 -1.06 -4.42
N THR A 70 -16.98 0.12 -4.96
CA THR A 70 -16.28 1.38 -4.66
C THR A 70 -16.34 1.72 -3.16
N VAL A 71 -17.51 1.55 -2.54
CA VAL A 71 -17.66 1.77 -1.08
C VAL A 71 -16.80 0.78 -0.29
N LEU A 72 -16.76 -0.49 -0.68
CA LEU A 72 -15.93 -1.50 -0.01
C LEU A 72 -14.43 -1.21 -0.17
N VAL A 73 -13.98 -0.82 -1.36
CA VAL A 73 -12.59 -0.39 -1.61
C VAL A 73 -12.25 0.84 -0.77
N PHE A 74 -13.15 1.82 -0.72
CA PHE A 74 -12.96 3.02 0.10
C PHE A 74 -12.78 2.68 1.59
N ILE A 75 -13.66 1.83 2.13
CA ILE A 75 -13.56 1.39 3.53
C ILE A 75 -12.24 0.64 3.75
N LEU A 76 -11.86 -0.23 2.83
CA LEU A 76 -10.63 -1.00 2.91
C LEU A 76 -9.41 -0.06 2.95
N LEU A 77 -9.30 0.86 2.01
CA LEU A 77 -8.21 1.85 1.96
C LEU A 77 -8.14 2.70 3.23
N LEU A 78 -9.30 3.14 3.74
CA LEU A 78 -9.35 3.94 4.97
C LEU A 78 -8.84 3.14 6.17
N VAL A 79 -9.33 1.92 6.35
CA VAL A 79 -8.93 1.04 7.46
C VAL A 79 -7.44 0.70 7.37
N PHE A 80 -6.95 0.33 6.20
CA PHE A 80 -5.54 -0.01 6.00
C PHE A 80 -4.62 1.20 6.12
N GLY A 81 -5.07 2.39 5.74
CA GLY A 81 -4.36 3.64 6.04
C GLY A 81 -4.17 3.85 7.53
N ILE A 82 -5.23 3.69 8.33
CA ILE A 82 -5.17 3.81 9.79
C ILE A 82 -4.25 2.75 10.41
N ILE A 83 -4.34 1.50 9.95
CA ILE A 83 -3.47 0.40 10.44
C ILE A 83 -2.02 0.68 10.06
N GLY A 84 -1.74 1.13 8.83
CA GLY A 84 -0.41 1.50 8.37
C GLY A 84 0.23 2.57 9.23
N ASP A 85 -0.52 3.63 9.56
CA ASP A 85 -0.09 4.69 10.48
C ASP A 85 0.20 4.14 11.88
N ALA A 86 -0.67 3.28 12.41
CA ALA A 86 -0.51 2.64 13.71
C ALA A 86 0.73 1.72 13.76
N LEU A 87 1.08 1.09 12.64
CA LEU A 87 2.29 0.27 12.48
C LEU A 87 3.55 1.10 12.18
N GLY A 88 3.48 2.44 12.34
CA GLY A 88 4.64 3.32 12.19
C GLY A 88 4.96 3.70 10.73
N GLY A 89 3.95 3.82 9.89
CA GLY A 89 4.07 4.16 8.47
C GLY A 89 4.35 2.93 7.60
N ALA A 90 3.79 1.78 7.98
CA ALA A 90 3.85 0.58 7.14
C ALA A 90 3.06 0.79 5.84
N SER A 91 3.56 0.20 4.75
CA SER A 91 2.95 0.24 3.43
C SER A 91 2.64 -1.17 2.94
N PHE A 92 1.53 -1.29 2.21
CA PHE A 92 1.11 -2.55 1.56
C PHE A 92 1.24 -2.49 0.03
N ASN A 93 1.74 -1.37 -0.50
CA ASN A 93 1.96 -1.18 -1.95
C ASN A 93 3.41 -0.79 -2.21
N PRO A 94 4.24 -1.67 -2.82
CA PRO A 94 5.64 -1.37 -3.14
C PRO A 94 5.79 -0.21 -4.13
N THR A 95 4.86 -0.05 -5.08
CA THR A 95 4.91 1.05 -6.05
C THR A 95 4.66 2.39 -5.36
N GLY A 96 3.68 2.47 -4.47
CA GLY A 96 3.47 3.65 -3.63
C GLY A 96 4.71 3.99 -2.82
N THR A 97 5.36 3.00 -2.20
CA THR A 97 6.61 3.21 -1.45
C THR A 97 7.72 3.77 -2.34
N ALA A 98 7.88 3.24 -3.55
CA ALA A 98 8.86 3.72 -4.53
C ALA A 98 8.55 5.16 -5.00
N ALA A 99 7.28 5.46 -5.25
CA ALA A 99 6.83 6.77 -5.69
C ALA A 99 7.03 7.86 -4.62
N PHE A 100 6.69 7.57 -3.36
CA PHE A 100 6.96 8.50 -2.26
C PHE A 100 8.46 8.75 -2.07
N TYR A 101 9.30 7.75 -2.29
CA TYR A 101 10.74 7.93 -2.30
C TYR A 101 11.20 8.79 -3.47
N ALA A 102 10.74 8.52 -4.69
CA ALA A 102 11.11 9.26 -5.89
C ALA A 102 10.67 10.73 -5.84
N ALA A 103 9.54 11.00 -5.16
CA ALA A 103 9.03 12.35 -4.94
C ALA A 103 9.67 13.07 -3.74
N ASP A 104 10.70 12.47 -3.10
CA ASP A 104 11.33 13.00 -1.87
C ASP A 104 10.31 13.27 -0.73
N ALA A 105 9.21 12.53 -0.76
CA ALA A 105 8.11 12.67 0.20
C ALA A 105 8.19 11.66 1.36
N SER A 106 9.19 10.78 1.37
CA SER A 106 9.47 9.83 2.45
C SER A 106 10.88 10.00 2.98
N SER A 107 11.08 9.58 4.23
CA SER A 107 12.43 9.50 4.85
C SER A 107 13.16 8.20 4.53
N ASP A 108 12.62 7.39 3.63
CA ASP A 108 13.20 6.12 3.23
C ASP A 108 14.51 6.31 2.47
N SER A 109 15.40 5.34 2.58
CA SER A 109 16.62 5.21 1.78
C SER A 109 16.49 4.03 0.82
N LEU A 110 17.35 3.97 -0.20
CA LEU A 110 17.45 2.79 -1.07
C LEU A 110 17.65 1.49 -0.28
N PHE A 111 18.42 1.56 0.81
CA PHE A 111 18.63 0.40 1.69
C PHE A 111 17.34 0.03 2.44
N SER A 112 16.55 1.01 2.86
CA SER A 112 15.23 0.78 3.44
C SER A 112 14.31 0.05 2.46
N MET A 113 14.22 0.53 1.23
CA MET A 113 13.39 -0.09 0.19
C MET A 113 13.85 -1.51 -0.16
N ALA A 114 15.17 -1.74 -0.24
CA ALA A 114 15.73 -3.06 -0.49
C ALA A 114 15.34 -4.11 0.58
N LEU A 115 14.97 -3.68 1.79
CA LEU A 115 14.47 -4.55 2.84
C LEU A 115 12.93 -4.63 2.85
N ARG A 116 12.25 -3.49 2.59
CA ARG A 116 10.78 -3.40 2.62
C ARG A 116 10.13 -4.17 1.47
N PHE A 117 10.67 -4.10 0.26
CA PHE A 117 10.09 -4.79 -0.90
C PHE A 117 10.04 -6.33 -0.76
N PRO A 118 11.12 -7.02 -0.38
CA PRO A 118 11.04 -8.45 -0.10
C PRO A 118 10.08 -8.79 1.04
N ALA A 119 9.97 -7.93 2.05
CA ALA A 119 9.05 -8.12 3.16
C ALA A 119 7.58 -8.02 2.70
N GLN A 120 7.26 -7.02 1.87
CA GLN A 120 5.94 -6.87 1.24
C GLN A 120 5.63 -8.07 0.33
N ALA A 121 6.60 -8.51 -0.49
CA ALA A 121 6.42 -9.68 -1.35
C ALA A 121 6.13 -10.96 -0.53
N ALA A 122 6.86 -11.18 0.56
CA ALA A 122 6.62 -12.31 1.46
C ALA A 122 5.22 -12.23 2.12
N GLY A 123 4.80 -11.03 2.55
CA GLY A 123 3.46 -10.77 3.04
C GLY A 123 2.38 -11.07 1.99
N ALA A 124 2.59 -10.62 0.75
CA ALA A 124 1.69 -10.84 -0.36
C ALA A 124 1.49 -12.33 -0.67
N VAL A 125 2.59 -13.07 -0.83
CA VAL A 125 2.56 -14.51 -1.11
C VAL A 125 1.84 -15.27 0.01
N SER A 126 2.18 -14.99 1.27
CA SER A 126 1.55 -15.65 2.42
C SER A 126 0.05 -15.30 2.55
N GLY A 127 -0.34 -14.06 2.24
CA GLY A 127 -1.74 -13.63 2.20
C GLY A 127 -2.53 -14.34 1.10
N ALA A 128 -1.94 -14.47 -0.08
CA ALA A 128 -2.53 -15.18 -1.22
C ALA A 128 -2.75 -16.67 -0.92
N LEU A 129 -1.74 -17.33 -0.36
CA LEU A 129 -1.86 -18.75 0.05
C LEU A 129 -2.92 -18.94 1.14
N ALA A 130 -2.96 -18.06 2.14
CA ALA A 130 -3.93 -18.12 3.22
C ALA A 130 -5.36 -17.98 2.71
N ILE A 131 -5.64 -17.01 1.84
CA ILE A 131 -6.99 -16.81 1.30
C ILE A 131 -7.39 -17.95 0.36
N ALA A 132 -6.48 -18.49 -0.43
CA ALA A 132 -6.75 -19.62 -1.31
C ALA A 132 -7.17 -20.87 -0.52
N GLU A 133 -6.63 -21.06 0.68
CA GLU A 133 -6.99 -22.17 1.56
C GLU A 133 -8.33 -21.95 2.27
N VAL A 134 -8.57 -20.74 2.78
CA VAL A 134 -9.72 -20.43 3.64
C VAL A 134 -10.99 -20.12 2.84
N MET A 135 -10.86 -19.68 1.58
CA MET A 135 -12.01 -19.28 0.74
C MET A 135 -12.96 -20.47 0.52
N PRO A 136 -14.27 -20.32 0.81
CA PRO A 136 -15.26 -21.35 0.52
C PRO A 136 -15.27 -21.73 -0.96
N MET A 137 -15.42 -23.02 -1.27
CA MET A 137 -15.36 -23.56 -2.63
C MET A 137 -16.27 -22.82 -3.64
N GLN A 138 -17.45 -22.41 -3.19
CA GLN A 138 -18.41 -21.67 -4.02
C GLN A 138 -17.90 -20.29 -4.47
N TYR A 139 -16.93 -19.69 -3.78
CA TYR A 139 -16.36 -18.38 -4.10
C TYR A 139 -14.91 -18.48 -4.60
N LYS A 140 -14.29 -19.65 -4.63
CA LYS A 140 -12.90 -19.82 -5.10
C LYS A 140 -12.69 -19.29 -6.52
N HIS A 141 -13.69 -19.42 -7.39
CA HIS A 141 -13.65 -18.89 -8.75
C HIS A 141 -13.61 -17.34 -8.82
N MET A 142 -13.89 -16.64 -7.70
CA MET A 142 -13.80 -15.19 -7.58
C MET A 142 -12.46 -14.71 -7.04
N LEU A 143 -11.57 -15.62 -6.63
CA LEU A 143 -10.17 -15.32 -6.31
C LEU A 143 -9.40 -15.09 -7.62
N GLY A 144 -9.84 -14.12 -8.40
CA GLY A 144 -9.16 -13.77 -9.65
C GLY A 144 -7.93 -12.92 -9.38
N GLY A 145 -6.83 -13.29 -9.99
CA GLY A 145 -5.68 -12.41 -10.18
C GLY A 145 -5.76 -11.72 -11.54
N THR A 146 -4.78 -10.87 -11.80
CA THR A 146 -4.56 -10.29 -13.12
C THR A 146 -4.31 -11.40 -14.15
N SER A 147 -4.88 -11.25 -15.32
CA SER A 147 -4.64 -12.18 -16.44
C SER A 147 -4.35 -11.40 -17.71
N LEU A 148 -3.21 -11.66 -18.31
CA LEU A 148 -2.81 -11.02 -19.56
C LEU A 148 -3.73 -11.49 -20.70
N LYS A 149 -4.48 -10.56 -21.28
CA LYS A 149 -5.43 -10.81 -22.39
C LYS A 149 -4.94 -10.25 -23.73
N VAL A 150 -3.82 -9.55 -23.70
CA VAL A 150 -3.19 -8.88 -24.84
C VAL A 150 -1.71 -9.26 -24.90
N ASP A 151 -1.00 -8.80 -25.92
CA ASP A 151 0.46 -8.99 -26.00
C ASP A 151 1.17 -8.46 -24.76
N LEU A 152 2.25 -9.14 -24.35
CA LEU A 152 3.01 -8.83 -23.13
C LEU A 152 3.46 -7.35 -23.06
N HIS A 153 3.91 -6.78 -24.18
CA HIS A 153 4.38 -5.39 -24.19
C HIS A 153 3.23 -4.39 -24.05
N ILE A 154 2.09 -4.70 -24.66
CA ILE A 154 0.88 -3.89 -24.54
C ILE A 154 0.33 -3.99 -23.11
N GLY A 155 0.31 -5.20 -22.55
CA GLY A 155 -0.11 -5.43 -21.17
C GLY A 155 0.76 -4.68 -20.16
N ALA A 156 2.08 -4.78 -20.28
CA ALA A 156 3.03 -4.07 -19.43
C ALA A 156 2.89 -2.54 -19.54
N ALA A 157 2.68 -2.02 -20.76
CA ALA A 157 2.43 -0.59 -20.95
C ALA A 157 1.10 -0.14 -20.33
N ALA A 158 0.04 -0.93 -20.46
CA ALA A 158 -1.26 -0.64 -19.86
C ALA A 158 -1.18 -0.62 -18.34
N GLU A 159 -0.57 -1.63 -17.70
CA GLU A 159 -0.35 -1.67 -16.25
C GLU A 159 0.46 -0.45 -15.79
N GLY A 160 1.58 -0.16 -16.44
CA GLY A 160 2.42 0.98 -16.09
C GLY A 160 1.68 2.32 -16.16
N VAL A 161 0.82 2.54 -17.16
CA VAL A 161 -0.01 3.77 -17.25
C VAL A 161 -1.05 3.81 -16.13
N LEU A 162 -1.78 2.72 -15.92
CA LEU A 162 -2.85 2.65 -14.92
C LEU A 162 -2.29 2.82 -13.50
N GLU A 163 -1.15 2.20 -13.22
CA GLU A 163 -0.46 2.32 -11.93
C GLU A 163 0.06 3.73 -11.68
N ASN A 164 0.63 4.39 -12.70
CA ASN A 164 1.06 5.78 -12.60
C ASN A 164 -0.09 6.74 -12.26
N ILE A 165 -1.29 6.53 -12.79
CA ILE A 165 -2.46 7.36 -12.45
C ILE A 165 -2.78 7.25 -10.96
N ILE A 166 -2.85 6.04 -10.42
CA ILE A 166 -3.12 5.79 -9.00
C ILE A 166 -2.03 6.40 -8.11
N VAL A 167 -0.76 6.21 -8.48
CA VAL A 167 0.37 6.75 -7.73
C VAL A 167 0.34 8.28 -7.71
N MET A 168 0.04 8.93 -8.83
CA MET A 168 -0.07 10.39 -8.89
C MET A 168 -1.19 10.94 -8.01
N GLU A 169 -2.32 10.23 -7.91
CA GLU A 169 -3.40 10.62 -7.00
C GLU A 169 -3.02 10.44 -5.53
N ASP A 170 -2.18 9.44 -5.22
CA ASP A 170 -1.77 9.15 -3.84
C ASP A 170 -0.63 10.05 -3.35
N LEU A 171 0.17 10.64 -4.24
CA LEU A 171 1.25 11.54 -3.86
C LEU A 171 0.72 12.77 -3.09
N PRO A 172 1.46 13.24 -2.07
CA PRO A 172 1.13 14.46 -1.37
C PRO A 172 1.11 15.64 -2.34
N SER A 173 0.12 16.53 -2.23
CA SER A 173 0.13 17.80 -2.96
C SER A 173 1.35 18.63 -2.57
N GLU A 174 1.80 19.55 -3.45
CA GLU A 174 2.95 20.41 -3.22
C GLU A 174 2.89 21.13 -1.86
N ASN A 175 1.69 21.56 -1.43
CA ASN A 175 1.48 22.15 -0.10
C ASN A 175 1.68 21.15 1.06
N GLN A 176 1.48 19.84 0.84
CA GLN A 176 1.73 18.81 1.84
C GLN A 176 3.22 18.44 1.88
N GLN A 177 3.92 18.43 0.74
CA GLN A 177 5.36 18.21 0.68
C GLN A 177 6.11 19.30 1.46
N THR A 178 5.77 20.57 1.28
CA THR A 178 6.35 21.68 2.04
C THR A 178 6.11 21.50 3.56
N SER A 179 4.93 21.03 3.95
CA SER A 179 4.62 20.78 5.38
C SER A 179 5.36 19.57 5.95
N ILE A 180 5.73 18.58 5.14
CA ILE A 180 6.56 17.44 5.56
C ILE A 180 7.99 17.89 5.83
N HIS A 181 8.60 18.69 4.94
CA HIS A 181 9.93 19.25 5.15
C HIS A 181 9.99 20.20 6.37
N VAL A 182 8.98 21.04 6.57
CA VAL A 182 8.90 21.93 7.74
C VAL A 182 8.70 21.14 9.03
N LYS A 183 7.97 20.00 9.02
CA LYS A 183 7.79 19.14 10.20
C LYS A 183 9.07 18.44 10.67
N GLN A 184 10.03 18.20 9.80
CA GLN A 184 11.34 17.68 10.21
C GLN A 184 12.18 18.74 10.95
N SER A 185 11.90 20.03 10.75
CA SER A 185 12.60 21.15 11.39
C SER A 185 11.94 21.65 12.68
N GLU A 186 10.60 21.56 12.79
CA GLU A 186 9.87 22.11 13.94
C GLU A 186 8.89 21.08 14.51
N GLY A 187 9.20 20.62 15.72
CA GLY A 187 8.37 19.63 16.45
C GLY A 187 6.96 20.13 16.77
N ASN A 188 5.99 19.32 16.41
CA ASN A 188 4.66 19.16 17.05
C ASN A 188 3.58 20.26 16.99
N VAL A 189 3.72 21.38 16.31
CA VAL A 189 2.68 22.44 16.39
C VAL A 189 1.61 22.36 15.29
N PHE A 190 1.84 21.66 14.18
CA PHE A 190 0.98 21.73 12.99
C PHE A 190 0.00 20.56 12.77
N LYS A 191 -0.11 19.63 13.71
CA LYS A 191 -1.01 18.46 13.58
C LYS A 191 -2.51 18.79 13.55
N ASN A 192 -2.91 20.01 13.93
CA ASN A 192 -4.32 20.35 14.15
C ASN A 192 -4.95 21.31 13.13
N VAL A 193 -4.26 21.77 12.09
CA VAL A 193 -4.76 22.83 11.19
C VAL A 193 -5.32 22.33 9.87
N LEU A 194 -4.92 21.15 9.39
CA LEU A 194 -5.51 20.53 8.19
C LEU A 194 -6.57 19.52 8.63
N GLY A 195 -7.83 19.98 8.64
CA GLY A 195 -8.97 19.24 9.13
C GLY A 195 -9.20 17.87 8.49
N PRO A 196 -9.98 16.99 9.14
CA PRO A 196 -10.18 15.57 8.78
C PRO A 196 -10.84 15.33 7.42
N ARG A 197 -11.26 16.37 6.71
CA ARG A 197 -11.98 16.28 5.44
C ARG A 197 -11.09 15.96 4.22
N ILE A 198 -9.86 16.45 4.18
CA ILE A 198 -8.97 16.30 3.03
C ILE A 198 -8.52 14.84 2.84
N PRO A 199 -8.05 14.11 3.87
CA PRO A 199 -7.66 12.70 3.71
C PRO A 199 -8.82 11.80 3.27
N VAL A 200 -10.02 12.00 3.82
CA VAL A 200 -11.20 11.18 3.49
C VAL A 200 -11.65 11.39 2.05
N VAL A 201 -11.67 12.63 1.57
CA VAL A 201 -12.03 12.94 0.17
C VAL A 201 -10.98 12.36 -0.79
N LYS A 202 -9.71 12.49 -0.46
CA LYS A 202 -8.61 11.89 -1.24
C LYS A 202 -8.76 10.37 -1.33
N THR A 203 -9.00 9.69 -0.22
CA THR A 203 -9.22 8.25 -0.19
C THR A 203 -10.46 7.84 -0.99
N TRP A 204 -11.53 8.65 -0.96
CA TRP A 204 -12.72 8.39 -1.77
C TRP A 204 -12.44 8.52 -3.26
N LEU A 205 -11.75 9.56 -3.69
CA LEU A 205 -11.33 9.74 -5.09
C LEU A 205 -10.43 8.59 -5.53
N LEU A 206 -9.45 8.20 -4.70
CA LEU A 206 -8.57 7.06 -4.97
C LEU A 206 -9.38 5.76 -5.15
N ALA A 207 -10.38 5.50 -4.31
CA ALA A 207 -11.24 4.32 -4.45
C ALA A 207 -12.05 4.35 -5.76
N MET A 208 -12.60 5.51 -6.12
CA MET A 208 -13.33 5.67 -7.39
C MET A 208 -12.42 5.44 -8.60
N SER A 209 -11.24 6.05 -8.61
CA SER A 209 -10.25 5.88 -9.68
C SER A 209 -9.79 4.44 -9.79
N THR A 210 -9.49 3.79 -8.68
CA THR A 210 -9.11 2.37 -8.64
C THR A 210 -10.18 1.50 -9.31
N VAL A 211 -11.43 1.63 -8.92
CA VAL A 211 -12.52 0.82 -9.50
C VAL A 211 -12.73 1.16 -10.97
N ALA A 212 -12.70 2.45 -11.35
CA ALA A 212 -12.84 2.86 -12.74
C ALA A 212 -11.72 2.28 -13.61
N LEU A 213 -10.48 2.31 -13.14
CA LEU A 213 -9.31 1.79 -13.86
C LEU A 213 -9.33 0.26 -13.94
N VAL A 214 -9.77 -0.45 -12.89
CA VAL A 214 -9.98 -1.90 -12.95
C VAL A 214 -11.01 -2.26 -14.01
N VAL A 215 -12.12 -1.55 -14.07
CA VAL A 215 -13.17 -1.81 -15.07
C VAL A 215 -12.68 -1.53 -16.49
N THR A 216 -12.04 -0.38 -16.71
CA THR A 216 -11.53 0.00 -18.04
C THR A 216 -10.35 -0.87 -18.49
N GLY A 217 -9.45 -1.23 -17.56
CA GLY A 217 -8.30 -2.09 -17.82
C GLY A 217 -8.61 -3.57 -17.90
N SER A 218 -9.82 -4.00 -17.55
CA SER A 218 -10.22 -5.41 -17.51
C SER A 218 -10.09 -6.15 -18.84
N ASN A 219 -10.13 -5.44 -19.96
CA ASN A 219 -9.95 -6.01 -21.30
C ASN A 219 -8.48 -6.20 -21.70
N TYR A 220 -7.54 -5.63 -20.96
CA TYR A 220 -6.10 -5.71 -21.22
C TYR A 220 -5.42 -6.70 -20.29
N THR A 221 -5.44 -6.42 -18.99
CA THR A 221 -4.69 -7.19 -17.99
C THR A 221 -5.54 -7.56 -16.78
N GLY A 222 -6.73 -6.95 -16.58
CA GLY A 222 -7.43 -6.99 -15.31
C GLY A 222 -6.55 -6.39 -14.21
N PRO A 223 -6.21 -5.09 -14.27
CA PRO A 223 -5.11 -4.49 -13.53
C PRO A 223 -5.26 -4.62 -12.03
N SER A 224 -4.20 -5.00 -11.34
CA SER A 224 -4.16 -5.11 -9.89
C SER A 224 -3.83 -3.80 -9.19
N MET A 225 -3.14 -2.88 -9.90
CA MET A 225 -2.66 -1.57 -9.40
C MET A 225 -1.86 -1.65 -8.11
N ASN A 226 -1.51 -2.84 -7.70
CA ASN A 226 -0.62 -3.12 -6.59
C ASN A 226 0.07 -4.46 -6.89
N PRO A 227 1.39 -4.47 -7.12
CA PRO A 227 2.14 -5.68 -7.40
C PRO A 227 2.00 -6.76 -6.31
N ALA A 228 1.62 -6.36 -5.09
CA ALA A 228 1.34 -7.30 -4.02
C ALA A 228 0.13 -8.21 -4.28
N ASN A 229 -0.76 -7.85 -5.20
CA ASN A 229 -1.93 -8.66 -5.56
C ASN A 229 -1.63 -9.74 -6.63
N GLU A 230 -0.44 -9.69 -7.26
CA GLU A 230 -0.02 -10.63 -8.33
C GLU A 230 0.14 -12.10 -7.93
N PRO A 231 0.50 -12.47 -6.67
CA PRO A 231 0.73 -13.87 -6.30
C PRO A 231 -0.44 -14.83 -6.57
N LEU A 232 -1.66 -14.31 -6.75
CA LEU A 232 -2.85 -15.13 -7.03
C LEU A 232 -2.95 -15.56 -8.50
N ALA A 233 -2.29 -14.86 -9.42
CA ALA A 233 -2.41 -15.10 -10.86
C ALA A 233 -1.75 -16.41 -11.35
N GLY A 234 -0.82 -16.99 -10.58
CA GLY A 234 -0.02 -18.15 -10.98
C GLY A 234 -0.51 -19.51 -10.47
N HIS A 235 -1.60 -19.58 -9.69
CA HIS A 235 -2.04 -20.79 -8.99
C HIS A 235 -3.44 -21.31 -9.37
N MET A 236 -4.03 -20.77 -10.45
CA MET A 236 -5.33 -21.25 -10.98
C MET A 236 -5.18 -21.78 -12.43
#